data_5f7b6d0b9b4a1a83ec9568f0b887f817
#
_entry.id   5f7b6d0b9b4a1a83ec9568f0b887f817
#
_cell.length_a   1.000
_cell.length_b   1.000
_cell.length_c   1.000
_cell.angle_alpha   90.00
_cell.angle_beta   90.00
_cell.angle_gamma   90.00
#
_symmetry.space_group_name_H-M   'P 1'
#
loop_
_entity.id
_entity.type
_entity.pdbx_description
1 polymer ?
#
loop_
_entity_poly.entity_id
_entity_poly.type
_entity_poly.pdbx_seq_one_letter_code
_entity_poly.pdbx_strand_id
1 'polypeptide(L)'
;MSLEQLREHETVRTDPVPESQALVDVRQLSLWYGTKQALYDISVRFPKNQVTAIIGPSGCGKSTLLRSLNRMNDLVPGVRVKGEVLYEGVNIYDPRVDPVAVRRHIGMVFQKPNPFPKTIFENVAFGLRLMGVKGSELEDRVVEALKRAALWEEVKDRFKKESGLRLSGGQQQRLCIARAIAVEPPLLLMDEPTSALDPIATQAIEDLILELKERYTVVIVTHNMQQAA
;
A
#
# COMPACT_ATOMS: atom_id res chain seq x y z
N MET A 1 15.71 27.07 18.63
CA MET A 1 14.75 27.02 17.51
C MET A 1 13.36 27.13 18.13
N SER A 2 12.60 28.19 17.83
CA SER A 2 11.28 28.43 18.41
C SER A 2 10.23 27.55 17.73
N LEU A 3 9.08 27.29 18.41
CA LEU A 3 7.96 26.56 17.82
C LEU A 3 7.38 27.23 16.56
N GLU A 4 7.59 28.53 16.38
CA GLU A 4 7.23 29.26 15.16
C GLU A 4 8.17 28.93 13.99
N GLN A 5 9.47 28.76 14.23
CA GLN A 5 10.43 28.34 13.20
C GLN A 5 10.22 26.89 12.74
N LEU A 6 9.58 26.03 13.56
CA LEU A 6 9.19 24.68 13.16
C LEU A 6 7.91 24.65 12.31
N ARG A 7 7.10 25.74 12.32
CA ARG A 7 5.90 25.86 11.48
C ARG A 7 6.20 26.37 10.07
N GLU A 8 7.37 26.96 9.82
CA GLU A 8 7.79 27.48 8.51
C GLU A 8 8.55 26.45 7.65
N HIS A 9 8.95 25.30 8.22
CA HIS A 9 9.59 24.23 7.48
C HIS A 9 8.62 23.10 7.21
N GLU A 10 8.38 22.88 5.92
CA GLU A 10 7.78 21.69 5.31
C GLU A 10 6.25 21.63 5.21
N THR A 11 5.68 22.57 4.50
CA THR A 11 4.60 22.20 3.60
C THR A 11 5.19 22.04 2.20
N VAL A 12 5.48 20.81 1.79
CA VAL A 12 5.60 20.53 0.36
C VAL A 12 4.23 20.87 -0.23
N ARG A 13 4.16 22.05 -0.89
CA ARG A 13 2.95 22.46 -1.61
C ARG A 13 2.86 21.55 -2.84
N THR A 14 2.12 20.48 -2.73
CA THR A 14 1.55 19.85 -3.91
C THR A 14 0.50 20.82 -4.46
N ASP A 15 0.54 21.10 -5.75
CA ASP A 15 -0.57 21.78 -6.40
C ASP A 15 -1.87 21.07 -6.03
N PRO A 16 -2.97 21.81 -5.71
CA PRO A 16 -4.19 21.18 -5.26
C PRO A 16 -4.75 20.27 -6.36
N VAL A 17 -4.81 18.95 -6.07
CA VAL A 17 -5.40 17.97 -6.98
C VAL A 17 -6.88 18.30 -7.17
N PRO A 18 -7.35 18.55 -8.40
CA PRO A 18 -8.77 18.74 -8.65
C PRO A 18 -9.60 17.52 -8.24
N GLU A 19 -10.81 17.75 -7.74
CA GLU A 19 -11.69 16.64 -7.30
C GLU A 19 -11.94 15.63 -8.43
N SER A 20 -12.07 16.10 -9.66
CA SER A 20 -12.28 15.26 -10.85
C SER A 20 -11.09 14.34 -11.20
N GLN A 21 -9.91 14.59 -10.67
CA GLN A 21 -8.71 13.78 -10.88
C GLN A 21 -8.36 12.91 -9.67
N ALA A 22 -9.05 13.08 -8.54
CA ALA A 22 -8.80 12.31 -7.33
C ALA A 22 -9.38 10.90 -7.43
N LEU A 23 -8.55 9.89 -7.18
CA LEU A 23 -9.04 8.53 -6.92
C LEU A 23 -9.53 8.42 -5.47
N VAL A 24 -8.79 9.05 -4.54
CA VAL A 24 -9.19 9.13 -3.14
C VAL A 24 -9.21 10.60 -2.71
N ASP A 25 -10.30 11.01 -2.07
CA ASP A 25 -10.45 12.32 -1.45
C ASP A 25 -10.71 12.16 0.05
N VAL A 26 -9.74 12.56 0.86
CA VAL A 26 -9.82 12.54 2.32
C VAL A 26 -10.29 13.91 2.80
N ARG A 27 -11.35 13.93 3.61
CA ARG A 27 -11.99 15.16 4.08
C ARG A 27 -12.08 15.18 5.61
N GLN A 28 -11.37 16.11 6.24
CA GLN A 28 -11.41 16.38 7.67
C GLN A 28 -11.24 15.11 8.53
N LEU A 29 -10.35 14.21 8.09
CA LEU A 29 -10.13 12.92 8.74
C LEU A 29 -9.42 13.10 10.08
N SER A 30 -10.07 12.67 11.13
CA SER A 30 -9.50 12.54 12.48
C SER A 30 -9.63 11.10 12.95
N LEU A 31 -8.59 10.57 13.62
CA LEU A 31 -8.57 9.18 14.09
C LEU A 31 -7.97 9.08 15.48
N TRP A 32 -8.56 8.24 16.31
CA TRP A 32 -8.11 7.94 17.68
C TRP A 32 -7.89 6.43 17.86
N TYR A 33 -6.83 6.08 18.58
CA TYR A 33 -6.58 4.77 19.18
C TYR A 33 -6.91 4.87 20.67
N GLY A 34 -8.10 4.39 21.08
CA GLY A 34 -8.62 4.62 22.43
C GLY A 34 -8.77 6.12 22.72
N THR A 35 -7.99 6.64 23.67
CA THR A 35 -8.00 8.06 24.06
C THR A 35 -6.97 8.91 23.28
N LYS A 36 -5.98 8.28 22.64
CA LYS A 36 -4.90 8.98 21.92
C LYS A 36 -5.32 9.32 20.50
N GLN A 37 -5.36 10.61 20.15
CA GLN A 37 -5.57 11.07 18.80
C GLN A 37 -4.28 10.90 17.98
N ALA A 38 -4.40 10.34 16.78
CA ALA A 38 -3.30 10.06 15.86
C ALA A 38 -3.39 10.89 14.57
N LEU A 39 -4.60 11.24 14.12
CA LEU A 39 -4.82 12.13 12.98
C LEU A 39 -5.71 13.31 13.40
N TYR A 40 -5.37 14.50 12.91
CA TYR A 40 -5.98 15.78 13.30
C TYR A 40 -6.47 16.51 12.05
N ASP A 41 -7.75 16.34 11.70
CA ASP A 41 -8.44 17.09 10.64
C ASP A 41 -7.69 17.09 9.28
N ILE A 42 -7.25 15.91 8.84
CA ILE A 42 -6.48 15.75 7.61
C ILE A 42 -7.40 15.84 6.40
N SER A 43 -7.03 16.73 5.46
CA SER A 43 -7.69 16.82 4.16
C SER A 43 -6.63 16.75 3.07
N VAL A 44 -6.71 15.72 2.20
CA VAL A 44 -5.73 15.46 1.13
C VAL A 44 -6.36 14.65 0.02
N ARG A 45 -5.95 14.89 -1.24
CA ARG A 45 -6.40 14.15 -2.41
C ARG A 45 -5.26 13.37 -3.03
N PHE A 46 -5.54 12.14 -3.43
CA PHE A 46 -4.61 11.26 -4.12
C PHE A 46 -5.07 11.10 -5.59
N PRO A 47 -4.28 11.59 -6.56
CA PRO A 47 -4.65 11.55 -7.97
C PRO A 47 -4.58 10.13 -8.54
N LYS A 48 -5.43 9.86 -9.55
CA LYS A 48 -5.43 8.61 -10.32
C LYS A 48 -4.13 8.42 -11.10
N ASN A 49 -3.66 7.16 -11.21
CA ASN A 49 -2.53 6.77 -12.07
C ASN A 49 -1.24 7.57 -11.79
N GLN A 50 -1.00 7.86 -10.52
CA GLN A 50 0.21 8.54 -10.07
C GLN A 50 0.77 7.86 -8.83
N VAL A 51 2.07 8.10 -8.58
CA VAL A 51 2.70 7.78 -7.30
C VAL A 51 2.63 9.01 -6.41
N THR A 52 2.06 8.86 -5.22
CA THR A 52 2.04 9.91 -4.20
C THR A 52 2.83 9.44 -2.99
N ALA A 53 3.88 10.17 -2.63
CA ALA A 53 4.67 9.90 -1.44
C ALA A 53 4.17 10.70 -0.24
N ILE A 54 3.97 10.02 0.90
CA ILE A 54 3.70 10.64 2.20
C ILE A 54 4.99 10.64 3.01
N ILE A 55 5.52 11.82 3.28
CA ILE A 55 6.79 12.02 3.97
C ILE A 55 6.54 12.74 5.30
N GLY A 56 7.42 12.52 6.26
CA GLY A 56 7.39 13.21 7.54
C GLY A 56 8.11 12.42 8.64
N PRO A 57 8.31 12.99 9.82
CA PRO A 57 9.02 12.35 10.92
C PRO A 57 8.32 11.10 11.44
N SER A 58 9.08 10.21 12.10
CA SER A 58 8.51 9.01 12.72
C SER A 58 7.44 9.38 13.75
N GLY A 59 6.32 8.65 13.74
CA GLY A 59 5.22 8.84 14.70
C GLY A 59 4.25 9.99 14.39
N CYS A 60 4.41 10.74 13.29
CA CYS A 60 3.48 11.83 12.93
C CYS A 60 2.14 11.36 12.33
N GLY A 61 1.91 10.04 12.17
CA GLY A 61 0.62 9.52 11.71
C GLY A 61 0.58 9.02 10.26
N LYS A 62 1.71 9.01 9.51
CA LYS A 62 1.75 8.58 8.09
C LYS A 62 1.12 7.20 7.85
N SER A 63 1.59 6.19 8.57
CA SER A 63 1.04 4.82 8.46
C SER A 63 -0.42 4.74 8.92
N THR A 64 -0.82 5.59 9.87
CA THR A 64 -2.22 5.69 10.29
C THR A 64 -3.08 6.25 9.17
N LEU A 65 -2.63 7.33 8.50
CA LEU A 65 -3.32 7.88 7.34
C LEU A 65 -3.39 6.84 6.20
N LEU A 66 -2.25 6.22 5.85
CA LEU A 66 -2.20 5.20 4.81
C LEU A 66 -3.20 4.07 5.07
N ARG A 67 -3.21 3.51 6.29
CA ARG A 67 -4.12 2.43 6.70
C ARG A 67 -5.58 2.86 6.83
N SER A 68 -5.86 4.15 6.90
CA SER A 68 -7.23 4.67 6.86
C SER A 68 -7.81 4.60 5.46
N LEU A 69 -6.98 4.63 4.41
CA LEU A 69 -7.44 4.58 3.01
C LEU A 69 -8.05 3.23 2.62
N ASN A 70 -7.77 2.15 3.37
CA ASN A 70 -8.34 0.82 3.14
C ASN A 70 -9.00 0.21 4.38
N ARG A 71 -9.30 1.01 5.40
CA ARG A 71 -9.95 0.58 6.64
C ARG A 71 -9.17 -0.47 7.44
N MET A 72 -7.84 -0.57 7.26
CA MET A 72 -7.02 -1.49 8.07
C MET A 72 -6.97 -1.10 9.55
N ASN A 73 -7.19 0.16 9.89
CA ASN A 73 -7.24 0.62 11.27
C ASN A 73 -8.47 0.05 12.03
N ASP A 74 -9.53 -0.35 11.33
CA ASP A 74 -10.73 -0.98 11.94
C ASP A 74 -10.41 -2.30 12.66
N LEU A 75 -9.27 -2.93 12.33
CA LEU A 75 -8.79 -4.15 12.98
C LEU A 75 -8.17 -3.90 14.35
N VAL A 76 -7.92 -2.65 14.72
CA VAL A 76 -7.36 -2.27 16.01
C VAL A 76 -8.52 -1.95 16.99
N PRO A 77 -8.64 -2.67 18.12
CA PRO A 77 -9.69 -2.41 19.08
C PRO A 77 -9.69 -0.96 19.60
N GLY A 78 -10.87 -0.37 19.68
CA GLY A 78 -11.05 0.99 20.22
C GLY A 78 -10.69 2.11 19.24
N VAL A 79 -10.49 1.81 17.95
CA VAL A 79 -10.34 2.85 16.92
C VAL A 79 -11.65 3.61 16.72
N ARG A 80 -11.53 4.94 16.65
CA ARG A 80 -12.62 5.84 16.27
C ARG A 80 -12.16 6.72 15.13
N VAL A 81 -13.03 6.87 14.14
CA VAL A 81 -12.79 7.69 12.94
C VAL A 81 -13.88 8.77 12.85
N LYS A 82 -13.48 9.99 12.47
CA LYS A 82 -14.36 11.10 12.13
C LYS A 82 -13.88 11.73 10.83
N GLY A 83 -14.78 12.25 10.02
CA GLY A 83 -14.51 12.75 8.69
C GLY A 83 -14.82 11.70 7.63
N GLU A 84 -14.36 11.91 6.41
CA GLU A 84 -14.69 11.07 5.27
C GLU A 84 -13.45 10.66 4.49
N VAL A 85 -13.48 9.47 3.92
CA VAL A 85 -12.54 9.00 2.91
C VAL A 85 -13.36 8.54 1.71
N LEU A 86 -13.33 9.33 0.66
CA LEU A 86 -14.08 9.05 -0.57
C LEU A 86 -13.17 8.32 -1.55
N TYR A 87 -13.50 7.09 -1.87
CA TYR A 87 -12.90 6.32 -2.97
C TYR A 87 -13.83 6.37 -4.17
N GLU A 88 -13.42 6.98 -5.28
CA GLU A 88 -14.27 7.24 -6.45
C GLU A 88 -15.63 7.86 -6.07
N GLY A 89 -15.60 8.81 -5.12
CA GLY A 89 -16.81 9.50 -4.65
C GLY A 89 -17.65 8.76 -3.62
N VAL A 90 -17.30 7.50 -3.28
CA VAL A 90 -18.01 6.70 -2.26
C VAL A 90 -17.28 6.78 -0.95
N ASN A 91 -17.92 7.23 0.13
CA ASN A 91 -17.34 7.23 1.45
C ASN A 91 -17.16 5.79 1.95
N ILE A 92 -15.90 5.34 2.04
CA ILE A 92 -15.57 3.97 2.46
C ILE A 92 -15.89 3.69 3.93
N TYR A 93 -16.13 4.73 4.76
CA TYR A 93 -16.56 4.59 6.16
C TYR A 93 -18.08 4.64 6.35
N ASP A 94 -18.88 4.75 5.27
CA ASP A 94 -20.33 4.60 5.36
C ASP A 94 -20.67 3.20 5.91
N PRO A 95 -21.59 3.10 6.91
CA PRO A 95 -21.96 1.81 7.52
C PRO A 95 -22.48 0.76 6.52
N ARG A 96 -22.96 1.17 5.34
CA ARG A 96 -23.42 0.29 4.27
C ARG A 96 -22.28 -0.31 3.43
N VAL A 97 -21.07 0.23 3.55
CA VAL A 97 -19.91 -0.23 2.78
C VAL A 97 -19.21 -1.37 3.50
N ASP A 98 -19.10 -2.53 2.83
CA ASP A 98 -18.38 -3.68 3.35
C ASP A 98 -16.86 -3.42 3.35
N PRO A 99 -16.18 -3.46 4.52
CA PRO A 99 -14.73 -3.31 4.60
C PRO A 99 -13.93 -4.33 3.79
N VAL A 100 -14.49 -5.53 3.58
CA VAL A 100 -13.84 -6.57 2.77
C VAL A 100 -13.84 -6.17 1.29
N ALA A 101 -14.93 -5.58 0.81
CA ALA A 101 -15.01 -5.04 -0.55
C ALA A 101 -13.98 -3.92 -0.75
N VAL A 102 -13.83 -2.99 0.21
CA VAL A 102 -12.81 -1.93 0.17
C VAL A 102 -11.41 -2.52 0.02
N ARG A 103 -11.06 -3.53 0.84
CA ARG A 103 -9.72 -4.16 0.83
C ARG A 103 -9.43 -5.01 -0.41
N ARG A 104 -10.44 -5.38 -1.20
CA ARG A 104 -10.25 -6.00 -2.52
C ARG A 104 -9.82 -5.00 -3.58
N HIS A 105 -10.31 -3.76 -3.50
CA HIS A 105 -9.99 -2.68 -4.45
C HIS A 105 -8.73 -1.91 -4.07
N ILE A 106 -8.34 -1.95 -2.78
CA ILE A 106 -7.21 -1.19 -2.24
C ILE A 106 -6.22 -2.16 -1.62
N GLY A 107 -5.21 -2.55 -2.41
CA GLY A 107 -4.15 -3.44 -1.98
C GLY A 107 -3.20 -2.78 -0.98
N MET A 108 -2.52 -3.59 -0.16
CA MET A 108 -1.54 -3.07 0.80
C MET A 108 -0.30 -3.95 0.90
N VAL A 109 0.86 -3.27 0.87
CA VAL A 109 2.17 -3.83 1.16
C VAL A 109 2.67 -3.23 2.47
N PHE A 110 3.05 -4.09 3.42
CA PHE A 110 3.48 -3.68 4.75
C PHE A 110 4.99 -3.46 4.82
N GLN A 111 5.42 -2.70 5.81
CA GLN A 111 6.82 -2.40 6.11
C GLN A 111 7.65 -3.67 6.30
N LYS A 112 7.15 -4.64 7.07
CA LYS A 112 7.78 -5.94 7.23
C LYS A 112 7.14 -6.93 6.26
N PRO A 113 7.94 -7.64 5.46
CA PRO A 113 7.41 -8.72 4.63
C PRO A 113 6.59 -9.72 5.48
N ASN A 114 5.44 -10.09 4.97
CA ASN A 114 4.53 -11.00 5.67
C ASN A 114 4.02 -12.13 4.75
N PRO A 115 4.91 -12.90 4.12
CA PRO A 115 4.45 -14.03 3.32
C PRO A 115 3.72 -15.04 4.20
N PHE A 116 2.71 -15.69 3.62
CA PHE A 116 2.03 -16.80 4.29
C PHE A 116 2.98 -18.01 4.42
N PRO A 117 2.82 -18.87 5.44
CA PRO A 117 3.58 -20.11 5.58
C PRO A 117 3.10 -21.17 4.55
N LYS A 118 3.18 -20.79 3.29
CA LYS A 118 2.74 -21.54 2.10
C LYS A 118 3.81 -21.39 1.01
N THR A 119 3.65 -22.12 -0.09
CA THR A 119 4.56 -21.99 -1.23
C THR A 119 4.50 -20.58 -1.84
N ILE A 120 5.51 -20.23 -2.65
CA ILE A 120 5.55 -18.98 -3.40
C ILE A 120 4.29 -18.86 -4.28
N PHE A 121 3.94 -19.93 -5.00
CA PHE A 121 2.72 -20.02 -5.79
C PHE A 121 1.46 -19.73 -4.95
N GLU A 122 1.30 -20.42 -3.83
CA GLU A 122 0.13 -20.30 -2.97
C GLU A 122 -0.01 -18.91 -2.34
N ASN A 123 1.11 -18.21 -2.10
CA ASN A 123 1.08 -16.82 -1.64
C ASN A 123 0.41 -15.90 -2.67
N VAL A 124 0.81 -15.99 -3.93
CA VAL A 124 0.28 -15.14 -5.00
C VAL A 124 -1.13 -15.59 -5.42
N ALA A 125 -1.36 -16.91 -5.51
CA ALA A 125 -2.63 -17.48 -5.90
C ALA A 125 -3.78 -17.22 -4.91
N PHE A 126 -3.47 -16.86 -3.66
CA PHE A 126 -4.46 -16.74 -2.59
C PHE A 126 -5.60 -15.77 -2.94
N GLY A 127 -5.27 -14.55 -3.32
CA GLY A 127 -6.26 -13.52 -3.69
C GLY A 127 -7.05 -13.91 -4.95
N LEU A 128 -6.36 -14.45 -5.96
CA LEU A 128 -6.97 -14.90 -7.21
C LEU A 128 -8.00 -16.00 -6.99
N ARG A 129 -7.72 -16.96 -6.09
CA ARG A 129 -8.69 -18.00 -5.72
C ARG A 129 -9.92 -17.47 -5.02
N LEU A 130 -9.77 -16.44 -4.17
CA LEU A 130 -10.92 -15.77 -3.55
C LEU A 130 -11.80 -15.06 -4.59
N MET A 131 -11.23 -14.67 -5.73
CA MET A 131 -11.96 -14.15 -6.88
C MET A 131 -12.54 -15.22 -7.78
N GLY A 132 -12.31 -16.51 -7.48
CA GLY A 132 -12.83 -17.65 -8.25
C GLY A 132 -11.96 -18.08 -9.43
N VAL A 133 -10.76 -17.49 -9.61
CA VAL A 133 -9.83 -17.87 -10.69
C VAL A 133 -9.28 -19.29 -10.45
N LYS A 134 -9.25 -20.13 -11.49
CA LYS A 134 -8.88 -21.55 -11.41
C LYS A 134 -8.13 -22.00 -12.67
N GLY A 135 -7.58 -23.23 -12.61
CA GLY A 135 -6.96 -23.89 -13.77
C GLY A 135 -5.72 -23.18 -14.29
N SER A 136 -5.53 -23.19 -15.61
CA SER A 136 -4.38 -22.57 -16.27
C SER A 136 -4.35 -21.04 -16.08
N GLU A 137 -5.52 -20.38 -16.11
CA GLU A 137 -5.61 -18.94 -15.87
C GLU A 137 -4.99 -18.54 -14.51
N LEU A 138 -5.23 -19.34 -13.47
CA LEU A 138 -4.63 -19.08 -12.15
C LEU A 138 -3.09 -19.12 -12.21
N GLU A 139 -2.52 -20.11 -12.89
CA GLU A 139 -1.07 -20.24 -13.03
C GLU A 139 -0.50 -19.09 -13.86
N ASP A 140 -1.13 -18.75 -14.97
CA ASP A 140 -0.71 -17.66 -15.86
C ASP A 140 -0.68 -16.31 -15.11
N ARG A 141 -1.74 -16.01 -14.34
CA ARG A 141 -1.81 -14.77 -13.55
C ARG A 141 -0.80 -14.76 -12.40
N VAL A 142 -0.52 -15.90 -11.78
CA VAL A 142 0.54 -16.00 -10.75
C VAL A 142 1.91 -15.74 -11.36
N VAL A 143 2.23 -16.36 -12.51
CA VAL A 143 3.50 -16.14 -13.20
C VAL A 143 3.66 -14.69 -13.64
N GLU A 144 2.60 -14.10 -14.18
CA GLU A 144 2.62 -12.70 -14.59
C GLU A 144 2.86 -11.75 -13.40
N ALA A 145 2.20 -11.99 -12.26
CA ALA A 145 2.42 -11.20 -11.05
C ALA A 145 3.85 -11.34 -10.51
N LEU A 146 4.45 -12.54 -10.56
CA LEU A 146 5.84 -12.76 -10.17
C LEU A 146 6.82 -12.07 -11.12
N LYS A 147 6.52 -12.03 -12.45
CA LYS A 147 7.31 -11.28 -13.43
C LYS A 147 7.26 -9.79 -13.16
N ARG A 148 6.07 -9.25 -12.98
CA ARG A 148 5.87 -7.82 -12.67
C ARG A 148 6.54 -7.40 -11.36
N ALA A 149 6.63 -8.31 -10.38
CA ALA A 149 7.36 -8.07 -9.13
C ALA A 149 8.86 -8.34 -9.24
N ALA A 150 9.41 -8.50 -10.46
CA ALA A 150 10.81 -8.81 -10.73
C ALA A 150 11.36 -10.00 -9.90
N LEU A 151 10.51 -11.00 -9.61
CA LEU A 151 10.87 -12.15 -8.79
C LEU A 151 10.92 -13.46 -9.59
N TRP A 152 10.28 -13.52 -10.76
CA TRP A 152 10.08 -14.75 -11.53
C TRP A 152 11.38 -15.49 -11.82
N GLU A 153 12.40 -14.81 -12.36
CA GLU A 153 13.65 -15.44 -12.78
C GLU A 153 14.40 -16.11 -11.63
N GLU A 154 14.23 -15.60 -10.41
CA GLU A 154 14.87 -16.14 -9.23
C GLU A 154 14.15 -17.37 -8.64
N VAL A 155 12.85 -17.57 -8.96
CA VAL A 155 12.02 -18.58 -8.28
C VAL A 155 11.35 -19.58 -9.22
N LYS A 156 11.41 -19.40 -10.56
CA LYS A 156 10.66 -20.16 -11.56
C LYS A 156 10.76 -21.70 -11.43
N ASP A 157 11.94 -22.20 -11.03
CA ASP A 157 12.19 -23.64 -10.93
C ASP A 157 11.65 -24.27 -9.62
N ARG A 158 11.25 -23.42 -8.64
CA ARG A 158 10.91 -23.86 -7.29
C ARG A 158 9.62 -23.23 -6.72
N PHE A 159 8.98 -22.31 -7.44
CA PHE A 159 7.85 -21.52 -6.93
C PHE A 159 6.63 -22.33 -6.48
N LYS A 160 6.41 -23.53 -7.05
CA LYS A 160 5.33 -24.43 -6.66
C LYS A 160 5.65 -25.28 -5.40
N LYS A 161 6.93 -25.38 -5.02
CA LYS A 161 7.37 -26.31 -3.96
C LYS A 161 7.98 -25.56 -2.77
N GLU A 162 8.68 -24.47 -3.01
CA GLU A 162 9.38 -23.74 -1.96
C GLU A 162 8.45 -22.82 -1.18
N SER A 163 8.64 -22.79 0.15
CA SER A 163 7.93 -21.90 1.04
C SER A 163 8.38 -20.44 0.84
N GLY A 164 7.43 -19.51 0.77
CA GLY A 164 7.72 -18.08 0.73
C GLY A 164 8.55 -17.58 1.92
N LEU A 165 8.51 -18.28 3.06
CA LEU A 165 9.32 -17.95 4.25
C LEU A 165 10.81 -18.23 4.10
N ARG A 166 11.22 -19.05 3.11
CA ARG A 166 12.64 -19.36 2.85
C ARG A 166 13.35 -18.33 1.97
N LEU A 167 12.61 -17.42 1.39
CA LEU A 167 13.15 -16.35 0.57
C LEU A 167 13.93 -15.32 1.41
N SER A 168 14.89 -14.62 0.77
CA SER A 168 15.55 -13.47 1.40
C SER A 168 14.55 -12.35 1.71
N GLY A 169 14.93 -11.38 2.56
CA GLY A 169 14.03 -10.27 2.93
C GLY A 169 13.52 -9.49 1.71
N GLY A 170 14.38 -9.16 0.77
CA GLY A 170 14.01 -8.48 -0.48
C GLY A 170 13.12 -9.33 -1.38
N GLN A 171 13.40 -10.64 -1.49
CA GLN A 171 12.54 -11.58 -2.23
C GLN A 171 11.17 -11.74 -1.55
N GLN A 172 11.11 -11.81 -0.21
CA GLN A 172 9.84 -11.86 0.52
C GLN A 172 9.02 -10.59 0.29
N GLN A 173 9.65 -9.43 0.25
CA GLN A 173 8.96 -8.17 -0.02
C GLN A 173 8.40 -8.15 -1.44
N ARG A 174 9.18 -8.55 -2.46
CA ARG A 174 8.70 -8.68 -3.84
C ARG A 174 7.59 -9.75 -3.97
N LEU A 175 7.65 -10.82 -3.18
CA LEU A 175 6.55 -11.79 -3.10
C LEU A 175 5.27 -11.17 -2.53
N CYS A 176 5.37 -10.32 -1.49
CA CYS A 176 4.23 -9.60 -0.94
C CYS A 176 3.66 -8.58 -1.94
N ILE A 177 4.51 -7.94 -2.74
CA ILE A 177 4.09 -7.05 -3.84
C ILE A 177 3.38 -7.89 -4.92
N ALA A 178 3.99 -9.01 -5.38
CA ALA A 178 3.36 -9.91 -6.36
C ALA A 178 1.96 -10.36 -5.90
N ARG A 179 1.82 -10.76 -4.63
CA ARG A 179 0.54 -11.12 -4.03
C ARG A 179 -0.47 -9.97 -4.08
N ALA A 180 -0.03 -8.74 -3.81
CA ALA A 180 -0.90 -7.57 -3.80
C ALA A 180 -1.37 -7.19 -5.21
N ILE A 181 -0.46 -7.22 -6.22
CA ILE A 181 -0.79 -6.83 -7.60
C ILE A 181 -1.47 -7.94 -8.42
N ALA A 182 -1.41 -9.20 -7.98
CA ALA A 182 -2.05 -10.32 -8.69
C ALA A 182 -3.56 -10.14 -8.88
N VAL A 183 -4.22 -9.47 -7.96
CA VAL A 183 -5.67 -9.16 -8.01
C VAL A 183 -5.97 -7.87 -8.75
N GLU A 184 -4.97 -7.18 -9.27
CA GLU A 184 -5.04 -5.94 -10.06
C GLU A 184 -5.84 -4.84 -9.34
N PRO A 185 -5.45 -4.44 -8.11
CA PRO A 185 -6.17 -3.42 -7.38
C PRO A 185 -5.94 -2.04 -8.03
N PRO A 186 -6.98 -1.20 -8.22
CA PRO A 186 -6.82 0.15 -8.75
C PRO A 186 -5.91 1.07 -7.91
N LEU A 187 -5.82 0.79 -6.60
CA LEU A 187 -4.97 1.51 -5.65
C LEU A 187 -4.08 0.55 -4.87
N LEU A 188 -2.79 0.85 -4.83
CA LEU A 188 -1.79 0.12 -4.06
C LEU A 188 -1.18 1.02 -2.98
N LEU A 189 -1.32 0.62 -1.74
CA LEU A 189 -0.75 1.30 -0.58
C LEU A 189 0.55 0.60 -0.18
N MET A 190 1.61 1.37 0.08
CA MET A 190 2.91 0.83 0.50
C MET A 190 3.40 1.55 1.77
N ASP A 191 3.52 0.82 2.86
CA ASP A 191 3.96 1.34 4.16
C ASP A 191 5.45 1.05 4.34
N GLU A 192 6.33 2.01 4.02
CA GLU A 192 7.79 1.92 4.12
C GLU A 192 8.39 0.62 3.52
N PRO A 193 8.10 0.28 2.25
CA PRO A 193 8.35 -1.05 1.70
C PRO A 193 9.84 -1.44 1.62
N THR A 194 10.77 -0.50 1.81
CA THR A 194 12.22 -0.70 1.69
C THR A 194 12.97 -0.55 3.01
N SER A 195 12.32 -0.13 4.09
CA SER A 195 12.98 0.29 5.35
C SER A 195 13.78 -0.82 6.05
N ALA A 196 13.50 -2.10 5.77
CA ALA A 196 14.16 -3.26 6.37
C ALA A 196 15.06 -4.03 5.38
N LEU A 197 15.38 -3.42 4.23
CA LEU A 197 16.10 -4.08 3.14
C LEU A 197 17.51 -3.53 3.00
N ASP A 198 18.39 -4.34 2.42
CA ASP A 198 19.73 -3.90 1.98
C ASP A 198 19.64 -2.96 0.78
N PRO A 199 20.71 -2.20 0.45
CA PRO A 199 20.67 -1.22 -0.63
C PRO A 199 20.31 -1.79 -2.01
N ILE A 200 20.74 -3.01 -2.33
CA ILE A 200 20.47 -3.66 -3.62
C ILE A 200 18.98 -4.01 -3.72
N ALA A 201 18.43 -4.62 -2.68
CA ALA A 201 17.02 -4.94 -2.61
C ALA A 201 16.14 -3.68 -2.58
N THR A 202 16.61 -2.61 -1.94
CA THR A 202 15.94 -1.29 -1.94
C THR A 202 15.82 -0.75 -3.35
N GLN A 203 16.93 -0.68 -4.11
CA GLN A 203 16.92 -0.20 -5.49
C GLN A 203 15.96 -1.01 -6.37
N ALA A 204 15.98 -2.33 -6.26
CA ALA A 204 15.08 -3.20 -7.01
C ALA A 204 13.59 -2.93 -6.71
N ILE A 205 13.24 -2.58 -5.47
CA ILE A 205 11.86 -2.21 -5.11
C ILE A 205 11.51 -0.80 -5.63
N GLU A 206 12.46 0.13 -5.61
CA GLU A 206 12.26 1.48 -6.15
C GLU A 206 12.00 1.45 -7.66
N ASP A 207 12.82 0.72 -8.40
CA ASP A 207 12.65 0.52 -9.84
C ASP A 207 11.27 -0.12 -10.13
N LEU A 208 10.89 -1.12 -9.36
CA LEU A 208 9.59 -1.77 -9.45
C LEU A 208 8.43 -0.79 -9.21
N ILE A 209 8.52 0.10 -8.22
CA ILE A 209 7.47 1.09 -7.94
C ILE A 209 7.29 2.04 -9.12
N LEU A 210 8.40 2.42 -9.79
CA LEU A 210 8.34 3.26 -10.98
C LEU A 210 7.67 2.56 -12.17
N GLU A 211 7.84 1.25 -12.32
CA GLU A 211 7.13 0.46 -13.35
C GLU A 211 5.63 0.31 -13.02
N LEU A 212 5.31 0.15 -11.75
CA LEU A 212 3.92 -0.03 -11.29
C LEU A 212 3.05 1.20 -11.53
N LYS A 213 3.61 2.43 -11.52
CA LYS A 213 2.85 3.67 -11.75
C LYS A 213 2.12 3.73 -13.10
N GLU A 214 2.60 2.98 -14.09
CA GLU A 214 1.96 2.95 -15.42
C GLU A 214 0.57 2.31 -15.39
N ARG A 215 0.29 1.48 -14.38
CA ARG A 215 -0.95 0.69 -14.30
C ARG A 215 -1.76 0.92 -13.02
N TYR A 216 -1.09 1.36 -11.95
CA TYR A 216 -1.69 1.48 -10.63
C TYR A 216 -1.58 2.92 -10.12
N THR A 217 -2.56 3.32 -9.33
CA THR A 217 -2.37 4.44 -8.41
C THR A 217 -1.58 3.91 -7.21
N VAL A 218 -0.50 4.58 -6.85
CA VAL A 218 0.35 4.14 -5.72
C VAL A 218 0.40 5.24 -4.67
N VAL A 219 0.14 4.90 -3.41
CA VAL A 219 0.39 5.78 -2.26
C VAL A 219 1.43 5.10 -1.38
N ILE A 220 2.58 5.75 -1.22
CA ILE A 220 3.72 5.21 -0.48
C ILE A 220 4.06 6.09 0.73
N VAL A 221 4.26 5.47 1.88
CA VAL A 221 4.92 6.11 3.02
C VAL A 221 6.41 5.79 2.93
N THR A 222 7.25 6.81 2.97
CA THR A 222 8.71 6.66 2.94
C THR A 222 9.40 7.69 3.83
N HIS A 223 10.59 7.34 4.31
CA HIS A 223 11.52 8.27 4.95
C HIS A 223 12.62 8.73 3.99
N ASN A 224 12.72 8.11 2.81
CA ASN A 224 13.73 8.46 1.82
C ASN A 224 13.17 9.54 0.89
N MET A 225 13.78 10.75 0.95
CA MET A 225 13.38 11.87 0.11
C MET A 225 13.68 11.63 -1.38
N GLN A 226 14.63 10.74 -1.72
CA GLN A 226 14.92 10.37 -3.11
C GLN A 226 13.81 9.52 -3.75
N GLN A 227 13.01 8.83 -2.93
CA GLN A 227 11.82 8.09 -3.40
C GLN A 227 10.62 9.01 -3.68
N ALA A 228 10.69 10.25 -3.29
CA ALA A 228 9.60 11.21 -3.37
C ALA A 228 9.74 12.20 -4.54
N ALA A 229 10.89 12.20 -5.20
CA ALA A 229 11.19 13.03 -6.38
C ALA A 229 10.93 12.24 -7.67
#